data_d56579004733b8b25f33819b50051d4c
#
_entry.id   d56579004733b8b25f33819b50051d4c
#
_cell.length_a   1.000
_cell.length_b   1.000
_cell.length_c   1.000
_cell.angle_alpha   90.00
_cell.angle_beta   90.00
_cell.angle_gamma   90.00
#
_symmetry.space_group_name_H-M   'P 1'
#
loop_
_entity.id
_entity.type
_entity.pdbx_description
1 polymer ?
#
loop_
_entity_poly.entity_id
_entity_poly.type
_entity_poly.pdbx_seq_one_letter_code
_entity_poly.pdbx_strand_id
1 'polypeptide(L)'
;MCNMKKTEEYISTLKDHAPILREQYGVTSMSLFGSVARGEQKEGSDIDVLVDMPASLRAVGGANDYLEKILGCRVDLIRNHHRLTPFFRKQIDRDGIKIF
;
A
#
# COMPACT_ATOMS: atom_id res chain seq x y z
N MET A 1 -15.58 0.17 8.98
CA MET A 1 -15.61 1.28 8.01
C MET A 1 -14.31 2.06 8.05
N CYS A 2 -13.87 2.48 6.89
CA CYS A 2 -12.66 3.28 6.78
C CYS A 2 -12.93 4.71 7.28
N ASN A 3 -12.15 5.18 8.26
CA ASN A 3 -12.19 6.57 8.66
C ASN A 3 -11.38 7.36 7.64
N MET A 4 -12.02 8.34 7.00
CA MET A 4 -11.33 9.18 6.02
C MET A 4 -10.24 9.99 6.69
N LYS A 5 -8.98 9.64 6.40
CA LYS A 5 -7.81 10.37 6.85
C LYS A 5 -7.20 11.10 5.67
N LYS A 6 -6.39 12.09 5.97
CA LYS A 6 -5.63 12.78 4.93
C LYS A 6 -4.50 11.88 4.42
N THR A 7 -4.09 12.09 3.18
CA THR A 7 -3.01 11.32 2.56
C THR A 7 -1.76 11.30 3.44
N GLU A 8 -1.40 12.44 4.02
CA GLU A 8 -0.22 12.55 4.88
C GLU A 8 -0.31 11.65 6.11
N GLU A 9 -1.50 11.44 6.65
CA GLU A 9 -1.69 10.59 7.81
C GLU A 9 -1.44 9.12 7.45
N TYR A 10 -1.90 8.67 6.28
CA TYR A 10 -1.62 7.32 5.82
C TYR A 10 -0.13 7.13 5.56
N ILE A 11 0.52 8.10 4.94
CA ILE A 11 1.95 8.06 4.66
C ILE A 11 2.74 7.94 5.97
N SER A 12 2.41 8.77 6.96
CA SER A 12 3.08 8.76 8.26
C SER A 12 2.93 7.41 8.96
N THR A 13 1.71 6.86 8.98
CA THR A 13 1.45 5.56 9.59
C THR A 13 2.27 4.45 8.92
N LEU A 14 2.29 4.44 7.59
CA LEU A 14 3.03 3.43 6.84
C LEU A 14 4.53 3.52 7.09
N LYS A 15 5.08 4.73 7.15
CA LYS A 15 6.50 4.94 7.44
C LYS A 15 6.87 4.48 8.85
N ASP A 16 5.99 4.73 9.81
CA ASP A 16 6.22 4.33 11.20
C ASP A 16 6.27 2.81 11.34
N HIS A 17 5.57 2.08 10.49
CA HIS A 17 5.54 0.63 10.53
C HIS A 17 6.49 -0.04 9.55
N ALA A 18 7.31 0.73 8.83
CA ALA A 18 8.25 0.19 7.85
C ALA A 18 9.18 -0.88 8.42
N PRO A 19 9.79 -0.72 9.61
CA PRO A 19 10.67 -1.76 10.16
C PRO A 19 9.96 -3.09 10.36
N ILE A 20 8.73 -3.07 10.85
CA ILE A 20 7.94 -4.28 11.08
C ILE A 20 7.61 -4.96 9.75
N LEU A 21 7.20 -4.17 8.77
CA LEU A 21 6.88 -4.69 7.44
C LEU A 21 8.09 -5.35 6.79
N ARG A 22 9.27 -4.76 6.95
CA ARG A 22 10.51 -5.33 6.43
C ARG A 22 10.89 -6.62 7.12
N GLU A 23 10.84 -6.65 8.44
CA GLU A 23 11.29 -7.80 9.22
C GLU A 23 10.30 -8.95 9.20
N GLN A 24 9.02 -8.68 9.37
CA GLN A 24 8.02 -9.74 9.51
C GLN A 24 7.47 -10.24 8.19
N TYR A 25 7.38 -9.37 7.19
CA TYR A 25 6.75 -9.72 5.91
C TYR A 25 7.70 -9.66 4.72
N GLY A 26 8.92 -9.19 4.94
CA GLY A 26 9.90 -9.12 3.87
C GLY A 26 9.61 -8.02 2.85
N VAL A 27 8.84 -7.01 3.21
CA VAL A 27 8.56 -5.88 2.32
C VAL A 27 9.79 -5.01 2.22
N THR A 28 10.38 -4.95 1.02
CA THR A 28 11.60 -4.16 0.79
C THR A 28 11.30 -2.76 0.28
N SER A 29 10.13 -2.56 -0.33
CA SER A 29 9.75 -1.29 -0.90
C SER A 29 8.23 -1.19 -0.90
N MET A 30 7.71 0.02 -0.71
CA MET A 30 6.27 0.27 -0.68
C MET A 30 5.96 1.63 -1.29
N SER A 31 4.90 1.68 -2.08
CA SER A 31 4.38 2.92 -2.66
C SER A 31 2.88 2.97 -2.50
N LEU A 32 2.36 4.16 -2.22
CA LEU A 32 0.93 4.43 -2.15
C LEU A 32 0.48 4.97 -3.50
N PHE A 33 -0.63 4.48 -4.03
CA PHE A 33 -1.13 4.97 -5.31
C PHE A 33 -2.66 5.01 -5.32
N GLY A 34 -3.25 5.34 -6.47
CA GLY A 34 -4.70 5.42 -6.60
C GLY A 34 -5.30 6.68 -5.98
N SER A 35 -6.58 6.63 -5.61
CA SER A 35 -7.31 7.80 -5.14
C SER A 35 -6.72 8.41 -3.87
N VAL A 36 -6.24 7.59 -2.96
CA VAL A 36 -5.62 8.07 -1.71
C VAL A 36 -4.36 8.87 -2.01
N ALA A 37 -3.52 8.40 -2.92
CA ALA A 37 -2.30 9.12 -3.31
C ALA A 37 -2.62 10.46 -3.95
N ARG A 38 -3.74 10.55 -4.69
CA ARG A 38 -4.18 11.80 -5.33
C ARG A 38 -4.94 12.73 -4.38
N GLY A 39 -5.22 12.27 -3.16
CA GLY A 39 -6.04 13.06 -2.23
C GLY A 39 -7.52 13.10 -2.60
N GLU A 40 -7.98 12.14 -3.39
CA GLU A 40 -9.36 12.07 -3.90
C GLU A 40 -10.17 10.97 -3.24
N GLN A 41 -9.70 10.44 -2.13
CA GLN A 41 -10.38 9.35 -1.44
C GLN A 41 -11.75 9.77 -0.93
N LYS A 42 -12.68 8.84 -1.01
CA LYS A 42 -14.03 9.00 -0.49
C LYS A 42 -14.26 8.00 0.62
N GLU A 43 -15.30 8.21 1.40
CA GLU A 43 -15.72 7.24 2.42
C GLU A 43 -15.91 5.87 1.76
N GLY A 44 -15.27 4.84 2.32
CA GLY A 44 -15.32 3.50 1.78
C GLY A 44 -14.31 3.20 0.67
N SER A 45 -13.48 4.17 0.28
CA SER A 45 -12.42 3.91 -0.71
C SER A 45 -11.36 2.96 -0.16
N ASP A 46 -10.89 2.05 -1.00
CA ASP A 46 -9.79 1.17 -0.66
C ASP A 46 -8.46 1.94 -0.77
N ILE A 47 -7.50 1.52 0.04
CA ILE A 47 -6.15 2.09 -0.01
C ILE A 47 -5.31 1.18 -0.92
N ASP A 48 -4.83 1.72 -2.02
CA ASP A 48 -4.04 0.97 -3.00
C ASP A 48 -2.56 1.10 -2.68
N VAL A 49 -1.91 -0.04 -2.45
CA VAL A 49 -0.51 -0.09 -2.04
C VAL A 49 0.25 -1.06 -2.95
N LEU A 50 1.37 -0.61 -3.50
CA LEU A 50 2.28 -1.44 -4.29
C LEU A 50 3.49 -1.78 -3.44
N VAL A 51 3.85 -3.06 -3.38
CA VAL A 51 4.97 -3.52 -2.56
C VAL A 51 5.92 -4.42 -3.36
N ASP A 52 7.20 -4.36 -2.99
CA ASP A 52 8.18 -5.36 -3.38
C ASP A 52 8.38 -6.29 -2.19
N MET A 53 8.05 -7.56 -2.35
CA MET A 53 8.17 -8.57 -1.31
C MET A 53 8.19 -9.96 -1.93
N PRO A 54 8.62 -10.99 -1.16
CA PRO A 54 8.62 -12.36 -1.68
C PRO A 54 7.24 -12.84 -2.11
N ALA A 55 7.19 -13.71 -3.11
CA ALA A 55 5.95 -14.28 -3.64
C ALA A 55 5.45 -15.40 -2.74
N SER A 56 5.05 -15.07 -1.53
CA SER A 56 4.52 -15.99 -0.54
C SER A 56 3.09 -15.59 -0.21
N LEU A 57 2.14 -16.47 -0.45
CA LEU A 57 0.74 -16.20 -0.13
C LEU A 57 0.56 -15.88 1.36
N ARG A 58 1.31 -16.57 2.21
CA ARG A 58 1.26 -16.34 3.65
C ARG A 58 1.77 -14.96 4.03
N ALA A 59 2.90 -14.55 3.45
CA ALA A 59 3.49 -13.24 3.71
C ALA A 59 2.62 -12.12 3.15
N VAL A 60 2.13 -12.29 1.92
CA VAL A 60 1.27 -11.28 1.27
C VAL A 60 -0.04 -11.12 2.03
N GLY A 61 -0.70 -12.23 2.38
CA GLY A 61 -1.95 -12.20 3.14
C GLY A 61 -1.77 -11.59 4.50
N GLY A 62 -0.69 -11.96 5.21
CA GLY A 62 -0.36 -11.39 6.51
C GLY A 62 -0.08 -9.91 6.46
N ALA A 63 0.68 -9.46 5.44
CA ALA A 63 0.96 -8.04 5.24
C ALA A 63 -0.31 -7.25 4.96
N ASN A 64 -1.20 -7.79 4.13
CA ASN A 64 -2.48 -7.15 3.82
C ASN A 64 -3.32 -6.97 5.07
N ASP A 65 -3.46 -8.03 5.87
CA ASP A 65 -4.22 -7.97 7.13
C ASP A 65 -3.62 -6.98 8.11
N TYR A 66 -2.30 -6.97 8.22
CA TYR A 66 -1.59 -6.04 9.09
C TYR A 66 -1.84 -4.59 8.67
N LEU A 67 -1.76 -4.31 7.37
CA LEU A 67 -1.99 -2.96 6.83
C LEU A 67 -3.43 -2.51 7.08
N GLU A 68 -4.41 -3.40 6.88
CA GLU A 68 -5.80 -3.07 7.15
C GLU A 68 -6.01 -2.71 8.62
N LYS A 69 -5.32 -3.42 9.50
CA LYS A 69 -5.42 -3.19 10.94
C LYS A 69 -4.85 -1.84 11.35
N ILE A 70 -3.67 -1.48 10.85
CA ILE A 70 -3.02 -0.22 11.23
C ILE A 70 -3.64 0.99 10.55
N LEU A 71 -4.21 0.82 9.36
CA LEU A 71 -4.82 1.92 8.62
C LEU A 71 -6.31 2.07 8.92
N GLY A 72 -6.95 1.03 9.45
CA GLY A 72 -8.37 1.05 9.76
C GLY A 72 -9.26 1.06 8.53
N CYS A 73 -8.73 0.62 7.39
CA CYS A 73 -9.42 0.64 6.11
C CYS A 73 -9.12 -0.62 5.32
N ARG A 74 -9.91 -0.88 4.29
CA ARG A 74 -9.60 -1.91 3.33
C ARG A 74 -8.35 -1.52 2.55
N VAL A 75 -7.47 -2.49 2.35
CA VAL A 75 -6.22 -2.30 1.61
C VAL A 75 -6.21 -3.24 0.42
N ASP A 76 -5.91 -2.69 -0.75
CA ASP A 76 -5.65 -3.47 -1.96
C ASP A 76 -4.14 -3.54 -2.13
N LEU A 77 -3.56 -4.63 -1.64
CA LEU A 77 -2.12 -4.85 -1.67
C LEU A 77 -1.73 -5.54 -2.99
N ILE A 78 -0.93 -4.85 -3.78
CA ILE A 78 -0.47 -5.36 -5.06
C ILE A 78 1.04 -5.57 -4.98
N ARG A 79 1.47 -6.81 -5.25
CA ARG A 79 2.89 -7.13 -5.29
C ARG A 79 3.47 -6.72 -6.62
N ASN A 80 4.55 -5.95 -6.60
CA ASN A 80 5.26 -5.56 -7.82
C ASN A 80 5.90 -6.79 -8.45
N HIS A 81 5.69 -6.98 -9.75
CA HIS A 81 6.32 -8.05 -10.51
C HIS A 81 6.35 -7.66 -12.00
N HIS A 82 7.16 -8.39 -12.76
CA HIS A 82 7.39 -8.09 -14.18
C HIS A 82 6.18 -8.27 -15.09
N ARG A 83 5.12 -8.91 -14.59
CA ARG A 83 3.88 -9.14 -15.36
C ARG A 83 2.86 -8.01 -15.24
N LEU A 84 3.16 -6.96 -14.47
CA LEU A 84 2.28 -5.81 -14.41
C LEU A 84 2.19 -5.15 -15.78
N THR A 85 0.96 -4.75 -16.15
CA THR A 85 0.74 -4.16 -17.47
C THR A 85 1.44 -2.81 -17.58
N PRO A 86 1.87 -2.40 -18.79
CA PRO A 86 2.45 -1.07 -18.98
C PRO A 86 1.52 0.06 -18.55
N PHE A 87 0.21 -0.10 -18.76
CA PHE A 87 -0.79 0.87 -18.32
C PHE A 87 -0.77 1.06 -16.80
N PHE A 88 -0.72 -0.05 -16.07
CA PHE A 88 -0.69 -0.02 -14.61
C PHE A 88 0.60 0.65 -14.11
N ARG A 89 1.74 0.33 -14.72
CA ARG A 89 3.02 0.95 -14.37
C ARG A 89 3.02 2.45 -14.59
N LYS A 90 2.38 2.91 -15.68
CA LYS A 90 2.24 4.34 -15.94
C LYS A 90 1.42 5.04 -14.86
N GLN A 91 0.35 4.39 -14.38
CA GLN A 91 -0.45 4.96 -13.29
C GLN A 91 0.36 5.09 -12.01
N ILE A 92 1.15 4.07 -11.69
CA ILE A 92 2.02 4.09 -10.50
C ILE A 92 3.06 5.20 -10.63
N ASP A 93 3.70 5.33 -11.78
CA ASP A 93 4.72 6.35 -12.00
C ASP A 93 4.16 7.76 -11.90
N ARG A 94 2.93 7.94 -12.37
CA ARG A 94 2.27 9.26 -12.33
C ARG A 94 1.75 9.62 -10.96
N ASP A 95 1.07 8.69 -10.29
CA ASP A 95 0.32 8.95 -9.06
C ASP A 95 0.98 8.37 -7.80
N GLY A 96 1.97 7.50 -7.95
CA GLY A 96 2.56 6.78 -6.83
C GLY A 96 3.40 7.66 -5.92
N ILE A 97 3.23 7.46 -4.62
CA ILE A 97 4.03 8.12 -3.60
C ILE A 97 4.86 7.04 -2.91
N LYS A 98 6.17 7.17 -3.01
CA LYS A 98 7.07 6.21 -2.38
C LYS A 98 7.06 6.40 -0.87
N ILE A 99 6.77 5.31 -0.14
CA ILE A 99 6.77 5.32 1.33
C ILE A 99 8.17 4.97 1.84
N PHE A 100 8.73 3.87 1.34
CA PHE A 100 10.12 3.49 1.65
C PHE A 100 10.70 2.56 0.62
#